data_bc0555f7620db1d8322d8eb8730a7e1b
#
_entry.id   bc0555f7620db1d8322d8eb8730a7e1b
#
_cell.length_a   1.000
_cell.length_b   1.000
_cell.length_c   1.000
_cell.angle_alpha   90.00
_cell.angle_beta   90.00
_cell.angle_gamma   90.00
#
_symmetry.space_group_name_H-M   'P 1'
#
loop_
_entity.id
_entity.type
_entity.pdbx_description
1 polymer ?
#
loop_
_entity_poly.entity_id
_entity_poly.type
_entity_poly.pdbx_seq_one_letter_code
_entity_poly.pdbx_strand_id
1 'polypeptide(L)'
;MTTIRPIIPADREQLFRVVRLQTNFLECEVDVAMEVIDGTFDPVEDYRTLAAVEDNGTITGFISYGPIPLTENRYDLYWIAVDPACGRHGIGSRLLTAMEADLRQDGPGHIYIDTSSTEGYARARAFYEKNGYHVASLLQDFYREGDHRVLYLKIFTSP
;
A
#
# COMPACT_ATOMS: atom_id res chain seq x y z
N MET A 1 0.29 11.90 -18.71
CA MET A 1 -0.26 12.27 -17.39
C MET A 1 -0.70 11.00 -16.67
N THR A 2 -0.45 10.87 -15.38
CA THR A 2 -0.84 9.71 -14.60
C THR A 2 -2.20 9.91 -13.97
N THR A 3 -3.12 8.97 -14.13
CA THR A 3 -4.44 8.96 -13.47
C THR A 3 -4.46 7.87 -12.41
N ILE A 4 -5.07 8.14 -11.25
CA ILE A 4 -5.29 7.12 -10.22
C ILE A 4 -6.75 6.70 -10.24
N ARG A 5 -6.98 5.40 -10.38
CA ARG A 5 -8.33 4.83 -10.45
C ARG A 5 -8.39 3.45 -9.78
N PRO A 6 -9.59 2.99 -9.38
CA PRO A 6 -9.77 1.60 -9.00
C PRO A 6 -9.32 0.64 -10.10
N ILE A 7 -8.81 -0.51 -9.70
CA ILE A 7 -8.37 -1.53 -10.65
C ILE A 7 -9.57 -2.25 -11.29
N ILE A 8 -9.33 -2.78 -12.47
CA ILE A 8 -10.26 -3.66 -13.20
C ILE A 8 -9.59 -5.02 -13.43
N PRO A 9 -10.35 -6.12 -13.70
CA PRO A 9 -9.73 -7.43 -13.88
C PRO A 9 -8.65 -7.49 -14.97
N ALA A 10 -8.78 -6.68 -16.02
CA ALA A 10 -7.79 -6.62 -17.10
C ALA A 10 -6.43 -6.05 -16.65
N ASP A 11 -6.35 -5.40 -15.51
CA ASP A 11 -5.11 -4.82 -14.98
C ASP A 11 -4.18 -5.86 -14.35
N ARG A 12 -4.69 -7.06 -14.04
CA ARG A 12 -4.01 -8.07 -13.24
C ARG A 12 -2.58 -8.38 -13.71
N GLU A 13 -2.39 -8.56 -15.00
CA GLU A 13 -1.08 -8.90 -15.56
C GLU A 13 -0.06 -7.77 -15.36
N GLN A 14 -0.47 -6.52 -15.56
CA GLN A 14 0.38 -5.37 -15.33
C GLN A 14 0.68 -5.16 -13.85
N LEU A 15 -0.28 -5.41 -12.95
CA LEU A 15 -0.07 -5.36 -11.51
C LEU A 15 0.94 -6.42 -11.07
N PHE A 16 0.83 -7.65 -11.58
CA PHE A 16 1.81 -8.70 -11.33
C PHE A 16 3.21 -8.28 -11.78
N ARG A 17 3.33 -7.65 -12.94
CA ARG A 17 4.61 -7.09 -13.42
C ARG A 17 5.18 -6.08 -12.40
N VAL A 18 4.38 -5.15 -11.90
CA VAL A 18 4.83 -4.15 -10.92
C VAL A 18 5.28 -4.81 -9.61
N VAL A 19 4.55 -5.81 -9.13
CA VAL A 19 4.93 -6.58 -7.92
C VAL A 19 6.29 -7.27 -8.13
N ARG A 20 6.49 -7.90 -9.28
CA ARG A 20 7.73 -8.61 -9.62
C ARG A 20 8.94 -7.69 -9.75
N LEU A 21 8.75 -6.43 -10.04
CA LEU A 21 9.83 -5.44 -10.13
C LEU A 21 10.36 -5.00 -8.76
N GLN A 22 9.67 -5.35 -7.65
CA GLN A 22 10.10 -4.98 -6.31
C GLN A 22 11.24 -5.92 -5.85
N THR A 23 12.46 -5.39 -5.77
CA THR A 23 13.66 -6.18 -5.44
C THR A 23 13.74 -6.61 -3.98
N ASN A 24 12.99 -5.94 -3.10
CA ASN A 24 12.94 -6.24 -1.67
C ASN A 24 11.82 -7.23 -1.28
N PHE A 25 10.97 -7.65 -2.23
CA PHE A 25 9.92 -8.64 -1.97
C PHE A 25 10.47 -10.06 -2.09
N LEU A 26 10.16 -10.89 -1.09
CA LEU A 26 10.36 -12.33 -1.14
C LEU A 26 9.26 -12.98 -2.01
N GLU A 27 9.48 -14.22 -2.49
CA GLU A 27 8.47 -14.92 -3.30
C GLU A 27 7.14 -15.07 -2.54
N CYS A 28 7.17 -15.38 -1.25
CA CYS A 28 5.94 -15.45 -0.44
C CYS A 28 5.22 -14.10 -0.34
N GLU A 29 5.94 -12.98 -0.36
CA GLU A 29 5.34 -11.65 -0.35
C GLU A 29 4.70 -11.33 -1.69
N VAL A 30 5.29 -11.78 -2.80
CA VAL A 30 4.69 -11.66 -4.14
C VAL A 30 3.35 -12.40 -4.18
N ASP A 31 3.30 -13.62 -3.68
CA ASP A 31 2.09 -14.43 -3.63
C ASP A 31 0.99 -13.75 -2.80
N VAL A 32 1.32 -13.26 -1.61
CA VAL A 32 0.37 -12.57 -0.73
C VAL A 32 -0.11 -11.25 -1.36
N ALA A 33 0.77 -10.49 -2.01
CA ALA A 33 0.36 -9.27 -2.70
C ALA A 33 -0.65 -9.57 -3.82
N MET A 34 -0.44 -10.64 -4.57
CA MET A 34 -1.37 -11.05 -5.62
C MET A 34 -2.70 -11.58 -5.06
N GLU A 35 -2.69 -12.27 -3.91
CA GLU A 35 -3.92 -12.67 -3.23
C GLU A 35 -4.78 -11.46 -2.85
N VAL A 36 -4.18 -10.39 -2.34
CA VAL A 36 -4.89 -9.15 -1.99
C VAL A 36 -5.44 -8.46 -3.25
N ILE A 37 -4.66 -8.40 -4.32
CA ILE A 37 -5.11 -7.84 -5.60
C ILE A 37 -6.30 -8.62 -6.15
N ASP A 38 -6.20 -9.95 -6.20
CA ASP A 38 -7.27 -10.82 -6.68
C ASP A 38 -8.50 -10.72 -5.76
N GLY A 39 -8.30 -10.62 -4.45
CA GLY A 39 -9.35 -10.45 -3.44
C GLY A 39 -10.14 -9.15 -3.59
N THR A 40 -9.57 -8.13 -4.24
CA THR A 40 -10.29 -6.87 -4.51
C THR A 40 -11.55 -7.09 -5.36
N PHE A 41 -11.58 -8.14 -6.17
CA PHE A 41 -12.74 -8.49 -7.00
C PHE A 41 -13.71 -9.46 -6.33
N ASP A 42 -13.37 -9.98 -5.15
CA ASP A 42 -14.23 -10.85 -4.40
C ASP A 42 -15.18 -10.01 -3.52
N PRO A 43 -16.52 -10.13 -3.67
CA PRO A 43 -17.46 -9.34 -2.89
C PRO A 43 -17.46 -9.68 -1.39
N VAL A 44 -16.84 -10.78 -0.99
CA VAL A 44 -16.72 -11.19 0.42
C VAL A 44 -15.52 -10.50 1.10
N GLU A 45 -14.50 -10.17 0.32
CA GLU A 45 -13.30 -9.51 0.81
C GLU A 45 -13.47 -7.98 0.77
N ASP A 46 -12.96 -7.30 1.81
CA ASP A 46 -13.03 -5.85 1.92
C ASP A 46 -11.77 -5.14 1.42
N TYR A 47 -11.08 -5.72 0.44
CA TYR A 47 -9.90 -5.10 -0.15
C TYR A 47 -10.27 -4.06 -1.19
N ARG A 48 -9.55 -2.93 -1.17
CA ARG A 48 -9.60 -1.90 -2.20
C ARG A 48 -8.21 -1.74 -2.81
N THR A 49 -8.15 -1.63 -4.12
CA THR A 49 -6.88 -1.40 -4.83
C THR A 49 -7.05 -0.30 -5.86
N LEU A 50 -6.13 0.66 -5.82
CA LEU A 50 -6.03 1.76 -6.80
C LEU A 50 -4.75 1.58 -7.61
N ALA A 51 -4.81 1.86 -8.90
CA ALA A 51 -3.66 1.84 -9.80
C ALA A 51 -3.35 3.23 -10.33
N ALA A 52 -2.06 3.50 -10.48
CA ALA A 52 -1.54 4.65 -11.21
C ALA A 52 -1.37 4.25 -12.68
N VAL A 53 -2.13 4.88 -13.56
CA VAL A 53 -2.23 4.52 -14.98
C VAL A 53 -1.80 5.70 -15.83
N GLU A 54 -0.85 5.49 -16.73
CA GLU A 54 -0.40 6.49 -17.69
C GLU A 54 -1.38 6.61 -18.87
N ASP A 55 -1.28 7.71 -19.63
CA ASP A 55 -2.15 7.97 -20.79
C ASP A 55 -2.13 6.85 -21.85
N ASN A 56 -1.00 6.10 -21.92
CA ASN A 56 -0.87 4.94 -22.83
C ASN A 56 -1.43 3.64 -22.24
N GLY A 57 -2.03 3.68 -21.06
CA GLY A 57 -2.57 2.51 -20.37
C GLY A 57 -1.57 1.70 -19.55
N THR A 58 -0.31 2.13 -19.46
CA THR A 58 0.69 1.44 -18.63
C THR A 58 0.44 1.70 -17.15
N ILE A 59 0.43 0.64 -16.33
CA ILE A 59 0.35 0.77 -14.87
C ILE A 59 1.76 0.93 -14.32
N THR A 60 1.96 2.01 -13.58
CA THR A 60 3.26 2.38 -12.99
C THR A 60 3.33 2.21 -11.48
N GLY A 61 2.20 1.92 -10.85
CA GLY A 61 2.14 1.65 -9.41
C GLY A 61 0.74 1.27 -8.96
N PHE A 62 0.63 0.77 -7.74
CA PHE A 62 -0.66 0.46 -7.11
C PHE A 62 -0.57 0.58 -5.59
N ILE A 63 -1.74 0.67 -4.95
CA ILE A 63 -1.91 0.65 -3.51
C ILE A 63 -3.12 -0.21 -3.16
N SER A 64 -2.93 -1.14 -2.21
CA SER A 64 -3.99 -2.01 -1.69
C SER A 64 -4.20 -1.76 -0.21
N TYR A 65 -5.44 -1.61 0.20
CA TYR A 65 -5.83 -1.28 1.57
C TYR A 65 -7.22 -1.82 1.89
N GLY A 66 -7.61 -1.76 3.15
CA GLY A 66 -8.94 -2.18 3.56
C GLY A 66 -9.18 -2.03 5.04
N PRO A 67 -10.43 -2.21 5.51
CA PRO A 67 -10.75 -2.10 6.92
C PRO A 67 -10.13 -3.22 7.73
N ILE A 68 -9.72 -2.90 8.96
CA ILE A 68 -9.26 -3.90 9.92
C ILE A 68 -10.51 -4.55 10.54
N PRO A 69 -10.65 -5.88 10.49
CA PRO A 69 -11.78 -6.57 11.08
C PRO A 69 -12.02 -6.18 12.55
N LEU A 70 -13.29 -6.11 12.96
CA LEU A 70 -13.73 -5.78 14.32
C LEU A 70 -13.38 -4.37 14.79
N THR A 71 -13.00 -3.48 13.91
CA THR A 71 -12.70 -2.09 14.24
C THR A 71 -13.69 -1.14 13.54
N GLU A 72 -13.75 0.09 14.02
CA GLU A 72 -14.54 1.16 13.43
C GLU A 72 -13.60 2.22 12.83
N ASN A 73 -13.66 2.39 11.51
CA ASN A 73 -12.84 3.35 10.76
C ASN A 73 -11.33 3.22 11.06
N ARG A 74 -10.85 1.98 11.12
CA ARG A 74 -9.43 1.65 11.20
C ARG A 74 -9.07 0.82 9.99
N TYR A 75 -7.99 1.17 9.32
CA TYR A 75 -7.62 0.63 8.02
C TYR A 75 -6.17 0.19 8.00
N ASP A 76 -5.90 -0.93 7.32
CA ASP A 76 -4.56 -1.35 6.97
C ASP A 76 -4.23 -0.91 5.54
N LEU A 77 -3.05 -0.34 5.36
CA LEU A 77 -2.41 -0.31 4.06
C LEU A 77 -1.65 -1.64 3.93
N TYR A 78 -2.08 -2.50 3.00
CA TYR A 78 -1.46 -3.83 2.83
C TYR A 78 -0.23 -3.77 1.94
N TRP A 79 -0.34 -3.15 0.77
CA TRP A 79 0.72 -3.08 -0.22
C TRP A 79 0.70 -1.73 -0.93
N ILE A 80 1.90 -1.20 -1.16
CA ILE A 80 2.14 -0.09 -2.08
C ILE A 80 3.41 -0.41 -2.85
N ALA A 81 3.34 -0.33 -4.16
CA ALA A 81 4.48 -0.57 -5.02
C ALA A 81 4.44 0.35 -6.24
N VAL A 82 5.60 0.84 -6.63
CA VAL A 82 5.79 1.70 -7.80
C VAL A 82 6.88 1.08 -8.66
N ASP A 83 6.69 1.08 -9.97
CA ASP A 83 7.71 0.67 -10.92
C ASP A 83 9.00 1.46 -10.63
N PRO A 84 10.13 0.79 -10.34
CA PRO A 84 11.39 1.47 -10.00
C PRO A 84 11.84 2.49 -11.06
N ALA A 85 11.51 2.28 -12.32
CA ALA A 85 11.80 3.23 -13.39
C ALA A 85 11.03 4.55 -13.24
N CYS A 86 9.93 4.55 -12.47
CA CYS A 86 9.05 5.71 -12.25
C CYS A 86 9.12 6.24 -10.81
N GLY A 87 9.98 5.70 -9.96
CA GLY A 87 9.97 5.93 -8.51
C GLY A 87 10.26 7.36 -8.04
N ARG A 88 10.75 8.24 -8.89
CA ARG A 88 11.07 9.64 -8.55
C ARG A 88 10.02 10.65 -9.02
N HIS A 89 8.89 10.21 -9.53
CA HIS A 89 7.83 11.07 -10.08
C HIS A 89 6.66 11.32 -9.14
N GLY A 90 6.82 11.01 -7.85
CA GLY A 90 5.79 11.24 -6.82
C GLY A 90 4.57 10.33 -6.90
N ILE A 91 4.63 9.24 -7.68
CA ILE A 91 3.51 8.31 -7.86
C ILE A 91 3.07 7.70 -6.53
N GLY A 92 4.02 7.26 -5.70
CA GLY A 92 3.72 6.71 -4.38
C GLY A 92 2.95 7.68 -3.49
N SER A 93 3.38 8.93 -3.42
CA SER A 93 2.68 9.97 -2.63
C SER A 93 1.29 10.26 -3.17
N ARG A 94 1.09 10.23 -4.49
CA ARG A 94 -0.23 10.39 -5.12
C ARG A 94 -1.15 9.21 -4.81
N LEU A 95 -0.62 7.99 -4.78
CA LEU A 95 -1.37 6.80 -4.39
C LEU A 95 -1.82 6.89 -2.93
N LEU A 96 -0.92 7.29 -2.01
CA LEU A 96 -1.29 7.53 -0.60
C LEU A 96 -2.38 8.59 -0.47
N THR A 97 -2.24 9.70 -1.17
CA THR A 97 -3.25 10.79 -1.14
C THR A 97 -4.61 10.30 -1.66
N ALA A 98 -4.61 9.52 -2.72
CA ALA A 98 -5.85 8.96 -3.28
C ALA A 98 -6.53 7.98 -2.31
N MET A 99 -5.76 7.09 -1.66
CA MET A 99 -6.26 6.21 -0.62
C MET A 99 -6.87 7.02 0.55
N GLU A 100 -6.15 8.01 1.04
CA GLU A 100 -6.62 8.86 2.14
C GLU A 100 -7.91 9.60 1.78
N ALA A 101 -8.02 10.10 0.55
CA ALA A 101 -9.22 10.75 0.07
C ALA A 101 -10.43 9.80 -0.01
N ASP A 102 -10.20 8.55 -0.45
CA ASP A 102 -11.22 7.51 -0.48
C ASP A 102 -11.69 7.18 0.95
N LEU A 103 -10.79 6.95 1.88
CA LEU A 103 -11.11 6.59 3.25
C LEU A 103 -11.81 7.70 4.03
N ARG A 104 -11.48 8.97 3.75
CA ARG A 104 -12.14 10.13 4.38
C ARG A 104 -13.64 10.21 4.08
N GLN A 105 -14.10 9.59 3.01
CA GLN A 105 -15.53 9.54 2.69
C GLN A 105 -16.34 8.75 3.74
N ASP A 106 -15.68 7.81 4.42
CA ASP A 106 -16.28 7.02 5.48
C ASP A 106 -16.24 7.71 6.87
N GLY A 107 -15.69 8.92 6.94
CA GLY A 107 -15.53 9.71 8.17
C GLY A 107 -14.10 9.73 8.70
N PRO A 108 -13.87 10.28 9.91
CA PRO A 108 -12.56 10.30 10.54
C PRO A 108 -12.06 8.89 10.84
N GLY A 109 -10.74 8.68 10.74
CA GLY A 109 -10.21 7.34 10.97
C GLY A 109 -8.68 7.30 11.13
N HIS A 110 -8.17 6.08 11.23
CA HIS A 110 -6.75 5.77 11.38
C HIS A 110 -6.28 4.83 10.28
N ILE A 111 -5.10 5.09 9.74
CA ILE A 111 -4.43 4.21 8.79
C ILE A 111 -3.17 3.65 9.45
N TYR A 112 -3.04 2.33 9.42
CA TYR A 112 -1.89 1.61 9.95
C TYR A 112 -1.08 1.00 8.81
N ILE A 113 0.25 1.03 8.95
CA ILE A 113 1.18 0.43 7.99
C ILE A 113 2.21 -0.39 8.75
N ASP A 114 2.25 -1.69 8.51
CA ASP A 114 3.29 -2.56 9.02
C ASP A 114 4.45 -2.63 8.06
N THR A 115 5.67 -2.50 8.57
CA THR A 115 6.87 -2.66 7.75
C THR A 115 8.02 -3.24 8.57
N SER A 116 9.01 -3.76 7.86
CA SER A 116 10.24 -4.31 8.43
C SER A 116 11.17 -3.19 8.90
N SER A 117 11.95 -3.47 9.96
CA SER A 117 13.01 -2.59 10.44
C SER A 117 14.33 -2.74 9.67
N THR A 118 14.44 -3.71 8.77
CA THR A 118 15.68 -4.00 8.04
C THR A 118 16.03 -2.91 7.04
N GLU A 119 17.30 -2.90 6.62
CA GLU A 119 17.83 -1.91 5.69
C GLU A 119 17.12 -1.94 4.33
N GLY A 120 16.69 -3.10 3.86
CA GLY A 120 15.93 -3.23 2.61
C GLY A 120 14.62 -2.44 2.57
N TYR A 121 14.09 -2.06 3.74
CA TYR A 121 12.87 -1.27 3.89
C TYR A 121 13.11 0.16 4.36
N ALA A 122 14.38 0.60 4.46
CA ALA A 122 14.70 1.96 4.92
C ALA A 122 14.07 3.05 4.04
N ARG A 123 14.03 2.85 2.73
CA ARG A 123 13.39 3.79 1.80
C ARG A 123 11.88 3.86 1.99
N ALA A 124 11.25 2.71 2.24
CA ALA A 124 9.82 2.65 2.53
C ALA A 124 9.50 3.39 3.83
N ARG A 125 10.27 3.17 4.88
CA ARG A 125 10.09 3.89 6.16
C ARG A 125 10.22 5.40 5.98
N ALA A 126 11.26 5.87 5.30
CA ALA A 126 11.45 7.30 5.02
C ALA A 126 10.30 7.88 4.20
N PHE A 127 9.77 7.12 3.25
CA PHE A 127 8.63 7.51 2.43
C PHE A 127 7.35 7.69 3.29
N TYR A 128 7.07 6.78 4.20
CA TYR A 128 5.92 6.91 5.10
C TYR A 128 6.06 8.13 6.02
N GLU A 129 7.23 8.33 6.61
CA GLU A 129 7.49 9.48 7.47
C GLU A 129 7.33 10.81 6.72
N LYS A 130 7.84 10.89 5.50
CA LYS A 130 7.69 12.06 4.62
C LYS A 130 6.22 12.37 4.32
N ASN A 131 5.37 11.36 4.25
CA ASN A 131 3.94 11.50 3.96
C ASN A 131 3.07 11.64 5.22
N GLY A 132 3.67 11.91 6.37
CA GLY A 132 2.94 12.25 7.59
C GLY A 132 2.55 11.05 8.46
N TYR A 133 3.09 9.87 8.19
CA TYR A 133 2.96 8.70 9.05
C TYR A 133 4.05 8.74 10.13
N HIS A 134 3.72 8.31 11.34
CA HIS A 134 4.67 8.25 12.44
C HIS A 134 4.64 6.88 13.11
N VAL A 135 5.76 6.51 13.74
CA VAL A 135 5.87 5.23 14.46
C VAL A 135 4.95 5.23 15.67
N ALA A 136 3.99 4.31 15.69
CA ALA A 136 3.08 4.11 16.81
C ALA A 136 3.56 2.96 17.72
N SER A 137 4.27 1.96 17.17
CA SER A 137 4.72 0.80 17.91
C SER A 137 5.91 0.14 17.20
N LEU A 138 6.73 -0.55 17.99
CA LEU A 138 7.80 -1.40 17.49
C LEU A 138 7.74 -2.73 18.23
N LEU A 139 7.59 -3.82 17.50
CA LEU A 139 7.61 -5.18 18.04
C LEU A 139 8.93 -5.84 17.66
N GLN A 140 9.78 -6.04 18.66
CA GLN A 140 11.11 -6.59 18.48
C GLN A 140 11.05 -8.03 17.97
N ASP A 141 11.90 -8.36 16.99
CA ASP A 141 12.06 -9.70 16.41
C ASP A 141 10.74 -10.35 15.92
N PHE A 142 9.78 -9.52 15.49
CA PHE A 142 8.45 -9.97 15.11
C PHE A 142 8.45 -10.88 13.89
N TYR A 143 9.17 -10.50 12.83
CA TYR A 143 9.22 -11.28 11.60
C TYR A 143 10.26 -12.40 11.72
N ARG A 144 11.39 -12.10 12.31
CA ARG A 144 12.50 -13.01 12.62
C ARG A 144 13.52 -12.27 13.48
N GLU A 145 14.50 -12.97 14.02
CA GLU A 145 15.58 -12.34 14.79
C GLU A 145 16.24 -11.22 13.97
N GLY A 146 16.34 -10.02 14.55
CA GLY A 146 16.88 -8.83 13.90
C GLY A 146 15.93 -8.10 12.94
N ASP A 147 14.72 -8.59 12.75
CA ASP A 147 13.73 -7.97 11.86
C ASP A 147 12.46 -7.63 12.66
N HIS A 148 12.38 -6.39 13.09
CA HIS A 148 11.30 -5.89 13.94
C HIS A 148 10.12 -5.43 13.10
N ARG A 149 8.90 -5.54 13.66
CA ARG A 149 7.71 -4.92 13.09
C ARG A 149 7.66 -3.47 13.51
N VAL A 150 7.74 -2.55 12.54
CA VAL A 150 7.53 -1.13 12.73
C VAL A 150 6.11 -0.80 12.30
N LEU A 151 5.28 -0.35 13.25
CA LEU A 151 3.91 0.04 12.97
C LEU A 151 3.81 1.54 12.83
N TYR A 152 3.49 2.00 11.62
CA TYR A 152 3.21 3.40 11.34
C TYR A 152 1.72 3.69 11.47
N LEU A 153 1.40 4.92 11.85
CA LEU A 153 0.03 5.41 12.01
C LEU A 153 -0.11 6.81 11.43
N LYS A 154 -1.21 7.04 10.74
CA LYS A 154 -1.71 8.37 10.42
C LYS A 154 -3.16 8.49 10.83
N ILE A 155 -3.46 9.52 11.61
CA ILE A 155 -4.83 9.86 12.02
C ILE A 155 -5.34 10.94 11.07
N PHE A 156 -6.51 10.75 10.51
CA PHE A 156 -7.14 11.73 9.61
C PHE A 156 -8.53 12.12 10.11
N THR A 157 -8.90 13.37 9.78
CA THR A 157 -10.22 13.93 10.07
C THR A 157 -11.10 13.82 8.84
N SER A 158 -12.40 14.09 9.01
CA SER A 158 -13.34 14.21 7.90
C SER A 158 -12.92 15.32 6.93
N PRO A 159 -13.32 15.24 5.67
CA PRO A 159 -13.05 16.30 4.68
C PRO A 159 -13.57 17.65 5.11
#